data_d400814a4f616e82907ca34ffb07f819
#
_entry.id   d400814a4f616e82907ca34ffb07f819
#
_cell.length_a   1.000
_cell.length_b   1.000
_cell.length_c   1.000
_cell.angle_alpha   90.00
_cell.angle_beta   90.00
_cell.angle_gamma   90.00
#
_symmetry.space_group_name_H-M   'P 1'
#
loop_
_entity.id
_entity.type
_entity.pdbx_description
1 polymer ?
#
loop_
_entity_poly.entity_id
_entity_poly.type
_entity_poly.pdbx_seq_one_letter_code
_entity_poly.pdbx_strand_id
1 'polypeptide(L)'
;MRYILSRRQFVAVTTVGLTIPAYLLGEQPKPKDDSFAFFLVGDTHFLANKDDTAKLDERSAAVTSRLVDQLNKLPGTEIPPAAGGGKVLAARGVIHAGDCIDTGDKANVKMQETEWAAFADTYGLTGKDGKLKVPVYEVHGNHDSPRGDGLAVKKIIDRNKTRPGVTNSSKTGVHYSWDWSGVHFVNLGIVVGQVADVTRKRRYNPLGSLEFLISDLNEKVGTSGKPVVITQHVDMLRYAQQLPVEDKKAEGMEWDPADVKGFYDAIKGYNIAAILYGHTHARNVFRWDGSNKAAKEGIPTFNVDNSSHFASKLQAFFYFEIHADKLLVREYQTSDAWETGFWTPQTWSA
;
A
#
# COMPACT_ATOMS: atom_id res chain seq x y z
N MET A 1 18.82 40.12 -42.09
CA MET A 1 17.67 40.43 -42.97
C MET A 1 16.40 40.20 -42.20
N ARG A 2 15.70 41.27 -41.83
CA ARG A 2 14.41 41.26 -41.16
C ARG A 2 13.30 41.12 -42.19
N TYR A 3 12.32 40.26 -42.01
CA TYR A 3 11.03 40.38 -42.65
C TYR A 3 9.93 40.41 -41.60
N ILE A 4 9.32 41.56 -41.50
CA ILE A 4 8.05 41.87 -40.83
C ILE A 4 6.97 41.61 -41.87
N LEU A 5 5.94 40.85 -41.55
CA LEU A 5 4.67 40.85 -42.27
C LEU A 5 3.48 41.10 -41.36
N SER A 6 2.73 42.11 -41.81
CA SER A 6 1.62 42.75 -41.12
C SER A 6 0.25 42.17 -41.51
N ARG A 7 -0.64 42.16 -40.53
CA ARG A 7 -2.07 42.58 -40.52
C ARG A 7 -3.09 42.09 -41.57
N ARG A 8 -4.11 41.48 -41.02
CA ARG A 8 -5.55 41.63 -41.27
C ARG A 8 -6.11 41.25 -42.65
N GLN A 9 -6.91 40.18 -42.63
CA GLN A 9 -8.14 40.14 -43.44
C GLN A 9 -9.33 39.75 -42.56
N PHE A 10 -10.28 40.64 -42.44
CA PHE A 10 -11.64 40.40 -41.91
C PHE A 10 -12.42 39.65 -42.98
N VAL A 11 -12.97 38.48 -42.62
CA VAL A 11 -14.03 37.85 -43.40
C VAL A 11 -15.32 38.02 -42.61
N ALA A 12 -16.24 38.76 -43.16
CA ALA A 12 -17.59 38.88 -42.68
C ALA A 12 -18.35 37.56 -42.95
N VAL A 13 -18.72 36.85 -41.92
CA VAL A 13 -19.62 35.71 -42.01
C VAL A 13 -21.01 36.17 -41.65
N THR A 14 -21.88 36.18 -42.64
CA THR A 14 -23.32 36.41 -42.50
C THR A 14 -23.92 35.30 -41.62
N THR A 15 -24.52 35.69 -40.49
CA THR A 15 -25.30 34.83 -39.59
C THR A 15 -26.62 34.45 -40.26
N VAL A 16 -26.72 33.22 -40.75
CA VAL A 16 -27.98 32.55 -41.01
C VAL A 16 -28.45 31.96 -39.68
N GLY A 17 -29.54 32.53 -39.13
CA GLY A 17 -30.16 32.04 -37.92
C GLY A 17 -30.77 30.66 -38.11
N LEU A 18 -30.09 29.63 -37.64
CA LEU A 18 -30.67 28.34 -37.39
C LEU A 18 -31.17 28.28 -35.96
N THR A 19 -32.47 28.40 -35.78
CA THR A 19 -33.17 28.10 -34.55
C THR A 19 -33.07 26.58 -34.31
N ILE A 20 -32.14 26.18 -33.47
CA ILE A 20 -32.05 24.81 -32.94
C ILE A 20 -33.14 24.72 -31.85
N PRO A 21 -34.08 23.73 -31.94
CA PRO A 21 -35.08 23.55 -30.91
C PRO A 21 -34.41 23.13 -29.59
N ALA A 22 -34.75 23.80 -28.50
CA ALA A 22 -34.19 23.66 -27.14
C ALA A 22 -34.55 22.32 -26.43
N TYR A 23 -34.72 21.22 -27.16
CA TYR A 23 -35.20 19.95 -26.60
C TYR A 23 -34.20 18.79 -26.59
N LEU A 24 -32.88 19.04 -26.63
CA LEU A 24 -31.89 17.96 -26.55
C LEU A 24 -30.69 18.30 -25.64
N LEU A 25 -30.91 19.08 -24.60
CA LEU A 25 -30.03 19.05 -23.44
C LEU A 25 -30.60 18.02 -22.46
N GLY A 26 -30.57 16.76 -22.83
CA GLY A 26 -30.68 15.69 -21.86
C GLY A 26 -29.64 15.97 -20.76
N GLU A 27 -30.08 15.97 -19.49
CA GLU A 27 -29.16 16.02 -18.36
C GLU A 27 -28.05 15.02 -18.64
N GLN A 28 -26.81 15.53 -18.80
CA GLN A 28 -25.64 14.66 -18.81
C GLN A 28 -25.72 13.86 -17.52
N PRO A 29 -25.66 12.51 -17.59
CA PRO A 29 -25.67 11.72 -16.38
C PRO A 29 -24.56 12.27 -15.49
N LYS A 30 -24.92 12.69 -14.26
CA LYS A 30 -23.93 13.08 -13.26
C LYS A 30 -22.86 12.00 -13.25
N PRO A 31 -21.56 12.37 -13.29
CA PRO A 31 -20.50 11.38 -13.18
C PRO A 31 -20.84 10.48 -12.00
N LYS A 32 -20.93 9.18 -12.23
CA LYS A 32 -21.13 8.22 -11.15
C LYS A 32 -19.99 8.47 -10.18
N ASP A 33 -20.30 8.82 -8.95
CA ASP A 33 -19.29 8.98 -7.91
C ASP A 33 -18.71 7.59 -7.62
N ASP A 34 -17.68 7.22 -8.38
CA ASP A 34 -16.98 5.95 -8.27
C ASP A 34 -15.91 6.01 -7.15
N SER A 35 -16.03 6.99 -6.24
CA SER A 35 -15.16 7.10 -5.09
C SER A 35 -15.25 5.86 -4.21
N PHE A 36 -14.12 5.43 -3.70
CA PHE A 36 -14.02 4.30 -2.79
C PHE A 36 -12.93 4.54 -1.76
N ALA A 37 -12.97 3.74 -0.70
CA ALA A 37 -12.01 3.84 0.39
C ALA A 37 -11.36 2.48 0.72
N PHE A 38 -10.20 2.54 1.36
CA PHE A 38 -9.53 1.41 1.98
C PHE A 38 -8.72 1.86 3.19
N PHE A 39 -8.35 0.91 4.04
CA PHE A 39 -7.42 1.15 5.14
C PHE A 39 -6.03 0.60 4.80
N LEU A 40 -4.99 1.30 5.23
CA LEU A 40 -3.62 0.81 5.25
C LEU A 40 -3.21 0.54 6.69
N VAL A 41 -2.89 -0.71 6.99
CA VAL A 41 -2.29 -1.16 8.25
C VAL A 41 -0.94 -1.83 7.97
N GLY A 42 -0.12 -1.99 8.97
CA GLY A 42 1.14 -2.73 8.88
C GLY A 42 1.69 -3.02 10.26
N ASP A 43 2.73 -3.84 10.31
CA ASP A 43 3.51 -4.09 11.52
C ASP A 43 2.61 -4.50 12.71
N THR A 44 1.73 -5.47 12.45
CA THR A 44 0.78 -5.95 13.47
C THR A 44 1.40 -6.93 14.45
N HIS A 45 2.43 -7.65 14.04
CA HIS A 45 3.26 -8.51 14.87
C HIS A 45 2.44 -9.40 15.82
N PHE A 46 1.61 -10.28 15.26
CA PHE A 46 0.98 -11.30 16.09
C PHE A 46 2.07 -12.11 16.79
N LEU A 47 2.08 -12.12 18.11
CA LEU A 47 3.10 -12.75 18.93
C LEU A 47 2.52 -13.90 19.74
N ALA A 48 3.11 -15.09 19.64
CA ALA A 48 2.82 -16.20 20.51
C ALA A 48 3.45 -16.01 21.90
N ASN A 49 2.83 -16.56 22.91
CA ASN A 49 3.35 -16.53 24.27
C ASN A 49 4.61 -17.42 24.34
N LYS A 50 5.71 -16.89 24.87
CA LYS A 50 7.00 -17.61 24.95
C LYS A 50 6.99 -18.80 25.90
N ASP A 51 6.14 -18.78 26.93
CA ASP A 51 6.03 -19.82 27.97
C ASP A 51 4.97 -20.88 27.59
N ASP A 52 3.98 -20.51 26.76
CA ASP A 52 2.97 -21.41 26.19
C ASP A 52 2.76 -21.06 24.71
N THR A 53 3.60 -21.60 23.85
CA THR A 53 3.63 -21.29 22.40
C THR A 53 2.37 -21.70 21.64
N ALA A 54 1.41 -22.38 22.31
CA ALA A 54 0.10 -22.68 21.73
C ALA A 54 -0.92 -21.55 21.92
N LYS A 55 -0.55 -20.49 22.62
CA LYS A 55 -1.39 -19.31 22.86
C LYS A 55 -0.70 -18.04 22.40
N LEU A 56 -1.47 -17.00 22.09
CA LEU A 56 -0.92 -15.66 21.89
C LEU A 56 -0.46 -15.04 23.22
N ASP A 57 0.52 -14.16 23.14
CA ASP A 57 0.81 -13.18 24.18
C ASP A 57 -0.45 -12.32 24.43
N GLU A 58 -0.82 -12.12 25.69
CA GLU A 58 -2.07 -11.43 26.04
C GLU A 58 -2.14 -9.99 25.50
N ARG A 59 -0.99 -9.29 25.48
CA ARG A 59 -0.93 -7.91 24.96
C ARG A 59 -1.14 -7.91 23.45
N SER A 60 -0.49 -8.82 22.72
CA SER A 60 -0.66 -8.99 21.29
C SER A 60 -2.10 -9.33 20.94
N ALA A 61 -2.70 -10.29 21.62
CA ALA A 61 -4.10 -10.67 21.42
C ALA A 61 -5.06 -9.49 21.66
N ALA A 62 -4.83 -8.71 22.73
CA ALA A 62 -5.69 -7.57 23.06
C ALA A 62 -5.59 -6.45 22.02
N VAL A 63 -4.37 -6.02 21.68
CA VAL A 63 -4.18 -4.87 20.78
C VAL A 63 -4.60 -5.16 19.34
N THR A 64 -4.30 -6.36 18.82
CA THR A 64 -4.70 -6.76 17.46
C THR A 64 -6.23 -6.89 17.35
N SER A 65 -6.85 -7.45 18.37
CA SER A 65 -8.31 -7.56 18.45
C SER A 65 -9.00 -6.20 18.46
N ARG A 66 -8.51 -5.24 19.28
CA ARG A 66 -9.05 -3.88 19.37
C ARG A 66 -8.86 -3.08 18.09
N LEU A 67 -7.71 -3.22 17.43
CA LEU A 67 -7.48 -2.59 16.11
C LEU A 67 -8.56 -2.99 15.11
N VAL A 68 -8.83 -4.29 14.98
CA VAL A 68 -9.86 -4.77 14.04
C VAL A 68 -11.26 -4.30 14.46
N ASP A 69 -11.55 -4.18 15.77
CA ASP A 69 -12.79 -3.56 16.24
C ASP A 69 -12.93 -2.11 15.81
N GLN A 70 -11.83 -1.31 15.85
CA GLN A 70 -11.82 0.07 15.33
C GLN A 70 -12.08 0.09 13.83
N LEU A 71 -11.35 -0.71 13.04
CA LEU A 71 -11.54 -0.78 11.58
C LEU A 71 -12.98 -1.13 11.20
N ASN A 72 -13.62 -2.04 11.93
CA ASN A 72 -15.00 -2.45 11.70
C ASN A 72 -16.04 -1.38 12.09
N LYS A 73 -15.72 -0.51 13.08
CA LYS A 73 -16.64 0.51 13.61
C LYS A 73 -16.62 1.82 12.82
N LEU A 74 -15.50 2.16 12.17
CA LEU A 74 -15.32 3.46 11.53
C LEU A 74 -16.24 3.73 10.34
N PRO A 75 -16.55 2.78 9.43
CA PRO A 75 -17.42 3.05 8.29
C PRO A 75 -18.76 3.68 8.70
N GLY A 76 -19.12 4.80 8.07
CA GLY A 76 -20.34 5.56 8.36
C GLY A 76 -20.21 6.58 9.50
N THR A 77 -19.10 6.61 10.23
CA THR A 77 -18.87 7.64 11.27
C THR A 77 -18.44 8.98 10.66
N GLU A 78 -18.65 10.06 11.41
CA GLU A 78 -18.21 11.40 11.00
C GLU A 78 -16.70 11.59 11.21
N ILE A 79 -16.06 12.23 10.24
CA ILE A 79 -14.67 12.70 10.33
C ILE A 79 -14.72 14.14 10.87
N PRO A 80 -14.01 14.48 11.96
CA PRO A 80 -14.00 15.82 12.50
C PRO A 80 -13.55 16.86 11.47
N PRO A 81 -14.08 18.09 11.48
CA PRO A 81 -13.65 19.17 10.58
C PRO A 81 -12.14 19.42 10.61
N ALA A 82 -11.49 19.29 11.77
CA ALA A 82 -10.02 19.40 11.92
C ALA A 82 -9.23 18.35 11.13
N ALA A 83 -9.85 17.20 10.81
CA ALA A 83 -9.28 16.14 9.99
C ALA A 83 -9.85 16.13 8.56
N GLY A 84 -10.41 17.26 8.12
CA GLY A 84 -10.93 17.43 6.76
C GLY A 84 -12.43 17.20 6.60
N GLY A 85 -13.15 16.76 7.66
CA GLY A 85 -14.60 16.54 7.64
C GLY A 85 -15.09 15.41 6.76
N GLY A 86 -16.40 15.24 6.68
CA GLY A 86 -17.07 14.20 5.89
C GLY A 86 -17.38 12.94 6.68
N LYS A 87 -17.73 11.87 5.97
CA LYS A 87 -18.01 10.54 6.54
C LYS A 87 -17.02 9.52 6.07
N VAL A 88 -16.66 8.58 6.94
CA VAL A 88 -15.87 7.41 6.56
C VAL A 88 -16.69 6.53 5.62
N LEU A 89 -16.23 6.37 4.39
CA LEU A 89 -16.85 5.51 3.40
C LEU A 89 -16.69 4.03 3.81
N ALA A 90 -17.56 3.18 3.29
CA ALA A 90 -17.39 1.74 3.40
C ALA A 90 -16.08 1.34 2.70
N ALA A 91 -15.13 0.78 3.45
CA ALA A 91 -13.86 0.35 2.88
C ALA A 91 -14.04 -0.88 1.98
N ARG A 92 -13.37 -0.90 0.82
CA ARG A 92 -13.30 -2.08 -0.06
C ARG A 92 -12.41 -3.18 0.49
N GLY A 93 -11.49 -2.82 1.37
CA GLY A 93 -10.57 -3.75 2.00
C GLY A 93 -9.58 -3.07 2.92
N VAL A 94 -8.73 -3.90 3.50
CA VAL A 94 -7.52 -3.50 4.24
C VAL A 94 -6.31 -3.93 3.42
N ILE A 95 -5.39 -3.01 3.14
CA ILE A 95 -4.05 -3.33 2.64
C ILE A 95 -3.14 -3.44 3.86
N HIS A 96 -2.44 -4.57 3.99
CA HIS A 96 -1.54 -4.84 5.09
C HIS A 96 -0.09 -4.84 4.60
N ALA A 97 0.68 -3.87 5.06
CA ALA A 97 2.02 -3.58 4.56
C ALA A 97 3.13 -4.49 5.12
N GLY A 98 2.79 -5.69 5.61
CA GLY A 98 3.76 -6.69 6.09
C GLY A 98 3.95 -6.71 7.59
N ASP A 99 4.82 -7.62 8.05
CA ASP A 99 5.01 -7.98 9.45
C ASP A 99 3.68 -8.38 10.11
N CYS A 100 3.05 -9.39 9.49
CA CYS A 100 1.81 -9.98 9.99
C CYS A 100 2.06 -10.71 11.30
N ILE A 101 3.14 -11.51 11.38
CA ILE A 101 3.58 -12.25 12.57
C ILE A 101 4.92 -11.74 13.07
N ASP A 102 5.28 -12.07 14.32
CA ASP A 102 6.53 -11.59 14.95
C ASP A 102 7.72 -12.53 14.82
N THR A 103 7.50 -13.84 14.68
CA THR A 103 8.58 -14.83 14.80
C THR A 103 8.91 -15.62 13.55
N GLY A 104 8.41 -15.19 12.37
CA GLY A 104 8.69 -15.87 11.11
C GLY A 104 10.16 -15.79 10.64
N ASP A 105 10.95 -14.88 11.21
CA ASP A 105 12.40 -14.77 11.06
C ASP A 105 13.19 -15.67 12.03
N LYS A 106 12.53 -16.37 12.96
CA LYS A 106 13.11 -17.21 14.01
C LYS A 106 12.87 -18.69 13.75
N ALA A 107 13.59 -19.57 14.44
CA ALA A 107 13.50 -21.01 14.22
C ALA A 107 12.29 -21.70 14.88
N ASN A 108 11.44 -20.99 15.62
CA ASN A 108 10.34 -21.61 16.37
C ASN A 108 9.06 -21.73 15.54
N VAL A 109 8.96 -22.84 14.79
CA VAL A 109 7.80 -23.13 13.91
C VAL A 109 6.48 -23.15 14.68
N LYS A 110 6.47 -23.65 15.94
CA LYS A 110 5.22 -23.71 16.74
C LYS A 110 4.66 -22.32 17.06
N MET A 111 5.53 -21.37 17.39
CA MET A 111 5.11 -19.98 17.56
C MET A 111 4.56 -19.42 16.26
N GLN A 112 5.26 -19.61 15.13
CA GLN A 112 4.79 -19.14 13.82
C GLN A 112 3.42 -19.70 13.44
N GLU A 113 3.16 -20.98 13.72
CA GLU A 113 1.82 -21.60 13.50
C GLU A 113 0.73 -20.92 14.31
N THR A 114 0.99 -20.65 15.59
CA THR A 114 0.04 -20.00 16.50
C THR A 114 -0.22 -18.54 16.06
N GLU A 115 0.83 -17.80 15.75
CA GLU A 115 0.76 -16.41 15.30
C GLU A 115 -0.01 -16.30 14.00
N TRP A 116 0.32 -17.16 13.02
CA TRP A 116 -0.36 -17.16 11.74
C TRP A 116 -1.83 -17.57 11.83
N ALA A 117 -2.16 -18.58 12.64
CA ALA A 117 -3.54 -18.98 12.86
C ALA A 117 -4.35 -17.80 13.43
N ALA A 118 -3.81 -17.11 14.43
CA ALA A 118 -4.46 -15.96 15.02
C ALA A 118 -4.59 -14.76 14.06
N PHE A 119 -3.56 -14.50 13.21
CA PHE A 119 -3.65 -13.51 12.13
C PHE A 119 -4.77 -13.88 11.16
N ALA A 120 -4.84 -15.13 10.70
CA ALA A 120 -5.85 -15.59 9.74
C ALA A 120 -7.27 -15.51 10.33
N ASP A 121 -7.45 -15.90 11.59
CA ASP A 121 -8.76 -15.83 12.29
C ASP A 121 -9.20 -14.37 12.52
N THR A 122 -8.25 -13.46 12.73
CA THR A 122 -8.54 -12.05 12.98
C THR A 122 -8.82 -11.30 11.68
N TYR A 123 -7.92 -11.40 10.71
CA TYR A 123 -8.02 -10.65 9.45
C TYR A 123 -8.87 -11.36 8.39
N GLY A 124 -8.96 -12.70 8.43
CA GLY A 124 -9.66 -13.45 7.39
C GLY A 124 -9.04 -13.26 6.01
N LEU A 125 -9.80 -13.50 4.96
CA LEU A 125 -9.41 -13.25 3.57
C LEU A 125 -10.47 -12.45 2.82
N THR A 126 -11.75 -12.75 3.11
CA THR A 126 -12.88 -12.29 2.30
C THR A 126 -13.75 -11.25 3.00
N GLY A 127 -13.48 -10.96 4.29
CA GLY A 127 -14.35 -10.17 5.17
C GLY A 127 -15.54 -10.92 5.74
N LYS A 128 -15.62 -12.25 5.50
CA LYS A 128 -16.69 -13.14 6.03
C LYS A 128 -16.15 -14.30 6.85
N ASP A 129 -14.87 -14.51 6.81
CA ASP A 129 -14.13 -15.65 7.36
C ASP A 129 -13.13 -15.26 8.46
N GLY A 130 -13.23 -14.06 8.97
CA GLY A 130 -12.44 -13.54 10.08
C GLY A 130 -13.21 -12.54 10.93
N LYS A 131 -12.53 -11.94 11.90
CA LYS A 131 -13.08 -10.87 12.74
C LYS A 131 -13.25 -9.57 11.93
N LEU A 132 -12.30 -9.26 11.02
CA LEU A 132 -12.38 -8.14 10.09
C LEU A 132 -13.53 -8.35 9.10
N LYS A 133 -14.34 -7.30 8.85
CA LYS A 133 -15.55 -7.36 8.01
C LYS A 133 -15.34 -6.93 6.56
N VAL A 134 -14.10 -6.75 6.15
CA VAL A 134 -13.72 -6.45 4.76
C VAL A 134 -12.55 -7.34 4.35
N PRO A 135 -12.33 -7.57 3.02
CA PRO A 135 -11.18 -8.35 2.54
C PRO A 135 -9.84 -7.76 2.97
N VAL A 136 -8.83 -8.60 3.16
CA VAL A 136 -7.46 -8.18 3.43
C VAL A 136 -6.53 -8.52 2.26
N TYR A 137 -5.58 -7.63 1.99
CA TYR A 137 -4.57 -7.74 0.93
C TYR A 137 -3.18 -7.52 1.55
N GLU A 138 -2.61 -8.59 2.11
CA GLU A 138 -1.33 -8.53 2.81
C GLU A 138 -0.13 -8.76 1.88
N VAL A 139 0.98 -8.09 2.15
CA VAL A 139 2.34 -8.48 1.74
C VAL A 139 3.05 -9.13 2.93
N HIS A 140 4.15 -9.85 2.68
CA HIS A 140 5.01 -10.30 3.77
C HIS A 140 6.06 -9.25 4.10
N GLY A 141 6.42 -9.16 5.39
CA GLY A 141 7.53 -8.36 5.88
C GLY A 141 8.72 -9.22 6.33
N ASN A 142 9.69 -8.58 6.96
CA ASN A 142 10.91 -9.29 7.39
C ASN A 142 10.69 -10.20 8.60
N HIS A 143 9.75 -9.88 9.48
CA HIS A 143 9.35 -10.79 10.56
C HIS A 143 8.50 -11.96 10.08
N ASP A 144 7.83 -11.86 8.93
CA ASP A 144 7.14 -12.97 8.29
C ASP A 144 8.11 -13.98 7.66
N SER A 145 9.12 -13.53 6.94
CA SER A 145 10.28 -14.29 6.45
C SER A 145 11.23 -13.40 5.64
N PRO A 146 12.43 -13.09 6.13
CA PRO A 146 13.39 -12.26 5.39
C PRO A 146 13.91 -12.90 4.10
N ARG A 147 13.81 -14.25 3.97
CA ARG A 147 14.23 -15.00 2.79
C ARG A 147 13.08 -15.47 1.91
N GLY A 148 11.82 -15.27 2.35
CA GLY A 148 10.65 -15.66 1.60
C GLY A 148 10.34 -17.15 1.57
N ASP A 149 10.96 -17.93 2.45
CA ASP A 149 10.82 -19.38 2.56
C ASP A 149 10.06 -19.84 3.83
N GLY A 150 9.69 -18.87 4.69
CA GLY A 150 9.02 -19.08 5.96
C GLY A 150 7.56 -19.55 5.83
N LEU A 151 6.98 -19.92 6.99
CA LEU A 151 5.61 -20.40 7.08
C LEU A 151 4.59 -19.32 6.61
N ALA A 152 4.73 -18.09 7.09
CA ALA A 152 3.82 -17.01 6.74
C ALA A 152 3.75 -16.77 5.23
N VAL A 153 4.90 -16.75 4.53
CA VAL A 153 4.95 -16.58 3.07
C VAL A 153 4.25 -17.72 2.34
N LYS A 154 4.43 -18.98 2.76
CA LYS A 154 3.71 -20.14 2.19
C LYS A 154 2.20 -19.98 2.37
N LYS A 155 1.76 -19.51 3.53
CA LYS A 155 0.35 -19.25 3.83
C LYS A 155 -0.21 -18.08 2.99
N ILE A 156 0.55 -17.02 2.77
CA ILE A 156 0.17 -15.91 1.87
C ILE A 156 0.00 -16.44 0.44
N ILE A 157 0.93 -17.26 -0.06
CA ILE A 157 0.83 -17.90 -1.38
C ILE A 157 -0.45 -18.75 -1.49
N ASP A 158 -0.77 -19.53 -0.46
CA ASP A 158 -2.00 -20.32 -0.46
C ASP A 158 -3.27 -19.45 -0.45
N ARG A 159 -3.28 -18.37 0.32
CA ARG A 159 -4.38 -17.40 0.35
C ARG A 159 -4.57 -16.71 -1.01
N ASN A 160 -3.47 -16.37 -1.69
CA ASN A 160 -3.53 -15.70 -2.99
C ASN A 160 -4.23 -16.52 -4.08
N LYS A 161 -4.24 -17.86 -3.97
CA LYS A 161 -4.97 -18.75 -4.90
C LYS A 161 -6.49 -18.51 -4.92
N THR A 162 -7.03 -18.02 -3.81
CA THR A 162 -8.49 -17.81 -3.62
C THR A 162 -8.84 -16.39 -3.18
N ARG A 163 -7.86 -15.48 -3.14
CA ARG A 163 -8.07 -14.09 -2.72
C ARG A 163 -9.05 -13.39 -3.65
N PRO A 164 -10.09 -12.71 -3.12
CA PRO A 164 -11.06 -12.03 -3.95
C PRO A 164 -10.44 -10.96 -4.84
N GLY A 165 -10.85 -10.93 -6.11
CA GLY A 165 -10.51 -9.87 -7.04
C GLY A 165 -9.09 -9.92 -7.62
N VAL A 166 -8.22 -10.84 -7.21
CA VAL A 166 -6.88 -11.00 -7.81
C VAL A 166 -7.01 -11.29 -9.31
N THR A 167 -6.35 -10.48 -10.13
CA THR A 167 -6.40 -10.57 -11.60
C THR A 167 -5.08 -11.03 -12.21
N ASN A 168 -3.99 -10.99 -11.44
CA ASN A 168 -2.69 -11.51 -11.83
C ASN A 168 -1.86 -11.91 -10.61
N SER A 169 -0.97 -12.88 -10.76
CA SER A 169 -0.03 -13.32 -9.73
C SER A 169 1.30 -13.77 -10.33
N SER A 170 2.37 -13.60 -9.57
CA SER A 170 3.69 -14.08 -9.96
C SER A 170 3.72 -15.60 -10.07
N LYS A 171 4.74 -16.14 -10.75
CA LYS A 171 4.97 -17.61 -10.84
C LYS A 171 5.11 -18.26 -9.46
N THR A 172 5.65 -17.55 -8.49
CA THR A 172 5.76 -18.01 -7.10
C THR A 172 4.44 -17.92 -6.34
N GLY A 173 3.48 -17.12 -6.81
CA GLY A 173 2.22 -16.85 -6.14
C GLY A 173 2.31 -15.85 -4.98
N VAL A 174 3.49 -15.27 -4.70
CA VAL A 174 3.68 -14.36 -3.58
C VAL A 174 3.31 -12.92 -3.93
N HIS A 175 3.62 -12.48 -5.15
CA HIS A 175 3.24 -11.16 -5.66
C HIS A 175 1.94 -11.27 -6.44
N TYR A 176 1.09 -10.25 -6.34
CA TYR A 176 -0.23 -10.27 -6.98
C TYR A 176 -0.77 -8.87 -7.21
N SER A 177 -1.74 -8.74 -8.11
CA SER A 177 -2.41 -7.49 -8.43
C SER A 177 -3.92 -7.67 -8.60
N TRP A 178 -4.64 -6.55 -8.44
CA TRP A 178 -6.10 -6.47 -8.62
C TRP A 178 -6.51 -5.05 -9.00
N ASP A 179 -7.75 -4.89 -9.43
CA ASP A 179 -8.33 -3.57 -9.74
C ASP A 179 -9.49 -3.23 -8.80
N TRP A 180 -9.57 -1.97 -8.38
CA TRP A 180 -10.75 -1.36 -7.76
C TRP A 180 -11.13 -0.08 -8.51
N SER A 181 -12.34 -0.02 -9.09
CA SER A 181 -12.87 1.19 -9.77
C SER A 181 -11.87 1.89 -10.69
N GLY A 182 -11.18 1.13 -11.55
CA GLY A 182 -10.23 1.70 -12.51
C GLY A 182 -8.86 2.05 -11.94
N VAL A 183 -8.60 1.79 -10.67
CA VAL A 183 -7.26 1.88 -10.05
C VAL A 183 -6.64 0.49 -9.97
N HIS A 184 -5.40 0.38 -10.38
CA HIS A 184 -4.62 -0.86 -10.32
C HIS A 184 -3.79 -0.94 -9.04
N PHE A 185 -3.88 -2.06 -8.33
CA PHE A 185 -3.15 -2.31 -7.08
C PHE A 185 -2.16 -3.46 -7.27
N VAL A 186 -0.93 -3.29 -6.77
CA VAL A 186 0.14 -4.28 -6.87
C VAL A 186 0.81 -4.50 -5.52
N ASN A 187 0.84 -5.75 -5.04
CA ASN A 187 1.50 -6.16 -3.81
C ASN A 187 2.79 -6.95 -4.11
N LEU A 188 3.93 -6.50 -3.56
CA LEU A 188 5.28 -6.93 -3.97
C LEU A 188 6.15 -7.58 -2.86
N GLY A 189 5.66 -7.69 -1.61
CA GLY A 189 6.43 -8.27 -0.50
C GLY A 189 7.42 -7.31 0.15
N ILE A 190 8.61 -7.78 0.57
CA ILE A 190 9.51 -6.99 1.42
C ILE A 190 10.13 -5.82 0.66
N VAL A 191 10.82 -6.12 -0.44
CA VAL A 191 11.54 -5.17 -1.30
C VAL A 191 11.25 -5.50 -2.76
N VAL A 192 11.43 -4.52 -3.63
CA VAL A 192 11.33 -4.74 -5.08
C VAL A 192 12.71 -4.95 -5.65
N GLY A 193 12.92 -6.07 -6.32
CA GLY A 193 14.22 -6.40 -6.91
C GLY A 193 14.14 -7.54 -7.90
N GLN A 194 15.18 -7.66 -8.71
CA GLN A 194 15.30 -8.68 -9.74
C GLN A 194 15.68 -10.05 -9.15
N VAL A 195 15.40 -11.11 -9.89
CA VAL A 195 15.83 -12.49 -9.51
C VAL A 195 17.35 -12.62 -9.53
N ALA A 196 17.99 -12.03 -10.55
CA ALA A 196 19.45 -12.10 -10.69
C ALA A 196 20.18 -11.48 -9.50
N ASP A 197 21.38 -11.98 -9.22
CA ASP A 197 22.22 -11.41 -8.19
C ASP A 197 22.58 -9.96 -8.52
N VAL A 198 22.61 -9.15 -7.48
CA VAL A 198 23.12 -7.79 -7.51
C VAL A 198 24.58 -7.76 -7.06
N THR A 199 25.19 -6.60 -7.00
CA THR A 199 26.59 -6.41 -6.67
C THR A 199 26.98 -6.90 -5.27
N ARG A 200 26.01 -7.11 -4.38
CA ARG A 200 26.22 -7.57 -3.01
C ARG A 200 25.15 -8.57 -2.58
N LYS A 201 25.42 -9.30 -1.50
CA LYS A 201 24.44 -10.19 -0.87
C LYS A 201 23.28 -9.34 -0.30
N ARG A 202 22.07 -9.62 -0.76
CA ARG A 202 20.85 -8.96 -0.24
C ARG A 202 20.54 -9.41 1.18
N ARG A 203 20.11 -8.47 2.01
CA ARG A 203 19.51 -8.75 3.32
C ARG A 203 18.17 -9.45 3.17
N TYR A 204 17.33 -8.99 2.26
CA TYR A 204 16.01 -9.54 1.95
C TYR A 204 15.96 -10.14 0.55
N ASN A 205 15.18 -11.21 0.37
CA ASN A 205 14.97 -11.80 -0.93
C ASN A 205 13.76 -11.15 -1.62
N PRO A 206 13.91 -10.50 -2.79
CA PRO A 206 12.81 -9.89 -3.52
C PRO A 206 11.87 -10.88 -4.21
N LEU A 207 12.23 -12.16 -4.32
CA LEU A 207 11.43 -13.23 -4.93
C LEU A 207 10.97 -12.94 -6.37
N GLY A 208 11.72 -12.13 -7.14
CA GLY A 208 11.37 -11.77 -8.51
C GLY A 208 10.26 -10.72 -8.61
N SER A 209 10.12 -9.89 -7.59
CA SER A 209 9.08 -8.85 -7.56
C SER A 209 9.23 -7.81 -8.67
N LEU A 210 10.46 -7.48 -9.11
CA LEU A 210 10.67 -6.50 -10.17
C LEU A 210 10.21 -7.05 -11.53
N GLU A 211 10.54 -8.29 -11.86
CA GLU A 211 10.08 -8.94 -13.09
C GLU A 211 8.55 -9.06 -13.13
N PHE A 212 7.94 -9.42 -11.98
CA PHE A 212 6.50 -9.44 -11.86
C PHE A 212 5.91 -8.04 -12.10
N LEU A 213 6.41 -7.01 -11.41
CA LEU A 213 5.94 -5.63 -11.54
C LEU A 213 6.00 -5.14 -12.98
N ILE A 214 7.13 -5.33 -13.67
CA ILE A 214 7.29 -4.92 -15.08
C ILE A 214 6.27 -5.63 -15.97
N SER A 215 6.12 -6.95 -15.83
CA SER A 215 5.17 -7.73 -16.62
C SER A 215 3.73 -7.31 -16.34
N ASP A 216 3.39 -7.14 -15.08
CA ASP A 216 2.05 -6.79 -14.62
C ASP A 216 1.63 -5.39 -15.10
N LEU A 217 2.49 -4.38 -14.93
CA LEU A 217 2.22 -3.03 -15.41
C LEU A 217 2.07 -2.98 -16.94
N ASN A 218 2.89 -3.71 -17.67
CA ASN A 218 2.75 -3.79 -19.13
C ASN A 218 1.42 -4.42 -19.54
N GLU A 219 1.01 -5.50 -18.89
CA GLU A 219 -0.20 -6.26 -19.25
C GLU A 219 -1.49 -5.58 -18.76
N LYS A 220 -1.50 -5.10 -17.50
CA LYS A 220 -2.74 -4.63 -16.85
C LYS A 220 -2.95 -3.13 -16.94
N VAL A 221 -1.88 -2.36 -17.10
CA VAL A 221 -1.92 -0.90 -17.18
C VAL A 221 -1.59 -0.42 -18.59
N GLY A 222 -0.46 -0.84 -19.16
CA GLY A 222 -0.02 -0.45 -20.50
C GLY A 222 -0.02 1.08 -20.67
N THR A 223 -0.63 1.57 -21.74
CA THR A 223 -0.75 3.00 -22.06
C THR A 223 -2.08 3.62 -21.60
N SER A 224 -2.87 2.93 -20.77
CA SER A 224 -4.20 3.40 -20.36
C SER A 224 -4.18 4.66 -19.49
N GLY A 225 -3.05 4.97 -18.83
CA GLY A 225 -2.95 6.07 -17.87
C GLY A 225 -3.67 5.81 -16.54
N LYS A 226 -4.21 4.58 -16.34
CA LYS A 226 -4.90 4.19 -15.10
C LYS A 226 -3.98 4.39 -13.89
N PRO A 227 -4.49 4.94 -12.76
CA PRO A 227 -3.72 5.10 -11.54
C PRO A 227 -3.25 3.76 -10.98
N VAL A 228 -2.06 3.74 -10.41
CA VAL A 228 -1.46 2.54 -9.79
C VAL A 228 -1.11 2.82 -8.34
N VAL A 229 -1.44 1.89 -7.45
CA VAL A 229 -1.02 1.87 -6.04
C VAL A 229 -0.13 0.64 -5.83
N ILE A 230 1.08 0.86 -5.32
CA ILE A 230 2.06 -0.20 -5.09
C ILE A 230 2.25 -0.38 -3.59
N THR A 231 2.25 -1.63 -3.11
CA THR A 231 2.55 -1.96 -1.71
C THR A 231 3.78 -2.84 -1.61
N GLN A 232 4.68 -2.46 -0.72
CA GLN A 232 5.84 -3.23 -0.30
C GLN A 232 6.02 -3.06 1.21
N HIS A 233 6.99 -3.74 1.82
CA HIS A 233 7.17 -3.62 3.27
C HIS A 233 8.21 -2.56 3.66
N VAL A 234 9.41 -2.57 3.04
CA VAL A 234 10.53 -1.69 3.39
C VAL A 234 10.62 -0.51 2.43
N ASP A 235 10.76 0.70 2.96
CA ASP A 235 10.94 1.89 2.13
C ASP A 235 12.28 1.92 1.39
N MET A 236 12.30 2.58 0.23
CA MET A 236 13.46 2.65 -0.64
C MET A 236 14.51 3.67 -0.17
N LEU A 237 14.22 4.48 0.85
CA LEU A 237 15.18 5.42 1.44
C LEU A 237 16.08 4.75 2.50
N ARG A 238 15.79 3.50 2.90
CA ARG A 238 16.53 2.75 3.92
C ARG A 238 17.97 2.43 3.53
N TYR A 239 18.37 2.66 2.28
CA TYR A 239 19.75 2.51 1.82
C TYR A 239 20.49 3.85 1.72
N ALA A 240 20.24 4.83 2.50
CA ALA A 240 20.68 6.23 2.41
C ALA A 240 22.13 6.49 1.87
N GLN A 241 23.00 5.48 1.83
CA GLN A 241 24.35 5.56 1.28
C GLN A 241 24.65 4.37 0.35
N GLN A 242 25.28 4.67 -0.79
CA GLN A 242 25.90 3.64 -1.63
C GLN A 242 27.26 3.30 -1.04
N LEU A 243 27.32 2.24 -0.25
CA LEU A 243 28.56 1.76 0.33
C LEU A 243 29.30 0.85 -0.67
N PRO A 244 30.65 0.85 -0.71
CA PRO A 244 31.42 -0.11 -1.47
C PRO A 244 31.03 -1.55 -1.13
N VAL A 245 31.12 -2.46 -2.12
CA VAL A 245 30.72 -3.87 -1.94
C VAL A 245 31.51 -4.56 -0.82
N GLU A 246 32.80 -4.21 -0.68
CA GLU A 246 33.71 -4.69 0.34
C GLU A 246 33.46 -4.13 1.76
N ASP A 247 32.61 -3.08 1.89
CA ASP A 247 32.27 -2.53 3.20
C ASP A 247 31.30 -3.48 3.91
N LYS A 248 31.70 -4.00 5.07
CA LYS A 248 30.84 -4.88 5.89
C LYS A 248 29.52 -4.25 6.29
N LYS A 249 29.44 -2.92 6.39
CA LYS A 249 28.17 -2.23 6.62
C LYS A 249 27.20 -2.38 5.46
N ALA A 250 27.71 -2.63 4.24
CA ALA A 250 26.85 -2.84 3.07
C ALA A 250 25.96 -4.09 3.21
N GLU A 251 26.39 -5.11 3.95
CA GLU A 251 25.58 -6.31 4.23
C GLU A 251 24.35 -6.01 5.10
N GLY A 252 24.38 -4.91 5.86
CA GLY A 252 23.25 -4.46 6.68
C GLY A 252 22.24 -3.59 5.95
N MET A 253 22.51 -3.20 4.70
CA MET A 253 21.58 -2.38 3.93
C MET A 253 20.37 -3.20 3.50
N GLU A 254 19.20 -2.60 3.63
CA GLU A 254 17.92 -3.28 3.38
C GLU A 254 17.58 -3.35 1.89
N TRP A 255 18.01 -2.34 1.12
CA TRP A 255 17.92 -2.33 -0.33
C TRP A 255 19.30 -2.37 -0.99
N ASP A 256 19.40 -2.95 -2.18
CA ASP A 256 20.53 -2.73 -3.07
C ASP A 256 20.26 -1.52 -3.97
N PRO A 257 21.23 -0.64 -4.20
CA PRO A 257 21.05 0.52 -5.08
C PRO A 257 20.61 0.17 -6.50
N ALA A 258 21.01 -0.99 -7.01
CA ALA A 258 20.58 -1.46 -8.34
C ALA A 258 19.08 -1.81 -8.34
N ASP A 259 18.58 -2.41 -7.26
CA ASP A 259 17.16 -2.71 -7.11
C ASP A 259 16.31 -1.44 -6.97
N VAL A 260 16.77 -0.45 -6.19
CA VAL A 260 16.09 0.86 -6.09
C VAL A 260 16.00 1.53 -7.46
N LYS A 261 17.12 1.54 -8.20
CA LYS A 261 17.14 2.10 -9.56
C LYS A 261 16.20 1.33 -10.49
N GLY A 262 16.25 0.00 -10.47
CA GLY A 262 15.39 -0.86 -11.29
C GLY A 262 13.90 -0.63 -10.98
N PHE A 263 13.56 -0.50 -9.70
CA PHE A 263 12.20 -0.21 -9.28
C PHE A 263 11.72 1.14 -9.82
N TYR A 264 12.50 2.21 -9.63
CA TYR A 264 12.14 3.53 -10.16
C TYR A 264 12.00 3.53 -11.67
N ASP A 265 12.96 2.93 -12.39
CA ASP A 265 12.93 2.83 -13.85
C ASP A 265 11.70 2.08 -14.37
N ALA A 266 11.23 1.07 -13.64
CA ALA A 266 10.04 0.29 -13.99
C ALA A 266 8.74 1.10 -13.87
N ILE A 267 8.67 2.06 -12.95
CA ILE A 267 7.41 2.76 -12.61
C ILE A 267 7.33 4.21 -13.09
N LYS A 268 8.45 4.88 -13.39
CA LYS A 268 8.49 6.31 -13.71
C LYS A 268 7.65 6.73 -14.93
N GLY A 269 7.29 5.78 -15.79
CA GLY A 269 6.45 6.01 -16.97
C GLY A 269 4.96 5.80 -16.74
N TYR A 270 4.55 5.40 -15.53
CA TYR A 270 3.17 5.12 -15.18
C TYR A 270 2.60 6.18 -14.22
N ASN A 271 1.28 6.25 -14.13
CA ASN A 271 0.57 7.12 -13.21
C ASN A 271 0.53 6.48 -11.81
N ILE A 272 1.62 6.59 -11.05
CA ILE A 272 1.71 6.03 -9.70
C ILE A 272 1.05 6.98 -8.70
N ALA A 273 -0.14 6.62 -8.24
CA ALA A 273 -0.92 7.41 -7.29
C ALA A 273 -0.34 7.35 -5.87
N ALA A 274 0.22 6.19 -5.47
CA ALA A 274 0.87 6.04 -4.16
C ALA A 274 1.79 4.82 -4.11
N ILE A 275 2.83 4.88 -3.26
CA ILE A 275 3.58 3.72 -2.76
C ILE A 275 3.29 3.60 -1.26
N LEU A 276 2.89 2.40 -0.82
CA LEU A 276 2.49 2.07 0.54
C LEU A 276 3.53 1.13 1.17
N TYR A 277 3.89 1.36 2.44
CA TYR A 277 4.87 0.52 3.13
C TYR A 277 4.75 0.60 4.66
N GLY A 278 5.50 -0.22 5.39
CA GLY A 278 5.53 -0.33 6.86
C GLY A 278 6.96 -0.32 7.42
N HIS A 279 7.30 -1.28 8.26
CA HIS A 279 8.64 -1.64 8.72
C HIS A 279 9.28 -0.71 9.77
N THR A 280 9.14 0.60 9.64
CA THR A 280 9.89 1.53 10.52
C THR A 280 9.22 1.78 11.85
N HIS A 281 8.00 1.32 12.06
CA HIS A 281 7.15 1.60 13.22
C HIS A 281 7.04 3.10 13.52
N ALA A 282 7.08 3.92 12.48
CA ALA A 282 6.96 5.36 12.59
C ALA A 282 6.32 5.92 11.33
N ARG A 283 5.31 6.76 11.49
CA ARG A 283 4.71 7.45 10.36
C ARG A 283 5.77 8.23 9.57
N ASN A 284 5.82 8.00 8.27
CA ASN A 284 6.63 8.80 7.35
C ASN A 284 5.89 9.00 6.02
N VAL A 285 5.64 10.25 5.65
CA VAL A 285 4.98 10.61 4.39
C VAL A 285 5.89 11.56 3.63
N PHE A 286 6.28 11.18 2.43
CA PHE A 286 7.18 11.98 1.58
C PHE A 286 6.87 11.77 0.10
N ARG A 287 7.54 12.50 -0.78
CA ARG A 287 7.54 12.27 -2.21
C ARG A 287 8.88 11.68 -2.65
N TRP A 288 8.82 10.75 -3.59
CA TRP A 288 10.00 10.04 -4.10
C TRP A 288 10.17 10.25 -5.60
N ASP A 289 11.38 10.63 -6.00
CA ASP A 289 11.79 10.89 -7.38
C ASP A 289 12.85 9.91 -7.91
N GLY A 290 13.04 8.78 -7.21
CA GLY A 290 14.06 7.78 -7.50
C GLY A 290 15.40 8.05 -6.81
N SER A 291 15.56 9.18 -6.13
CA SER A 291 16.76 9.50 -5.35
C SER A 291 16.77 8.81 -3.97
N ASN A 292 17.87 8.94 -3.26
CA ASN A 292 18.07 8.36 -1.92
C ASN A 292 17.59 9.27 -0.77
N LYS A 293 16.73 10.25 -1.05
CA LYS A 293 16.16 11.18 -0.07
C LYS A 293 14.76 11.61 -0.48
N ALA A 294 14.01 12.16 0.47
CA ALA A 294 12.72 12.76 0.20
C ALA A 294 12.85 13.94 -0.78
N ALA A 295 11.98 14.00 -1.77
CA ALA A 295 11.92 15.02 -2.80
C ALA A 295 10.79 16.02 -2.56
N LYS A 296 10.80 17.16 -3.25
CA LYS A 296 9.69 18.12 -3.25
C LYS A 296 8.56 17.64 -4.14
N GLU A 297 8.91 17.08 -5.29
CA GLU A 297 8.00 16.54 -6.30
C GLU A 297 8.29 15.04 -6.47
N GLY A 298 7.33 14.30 -7.03
CA GLY A 298 7.48 12.89 -7.28
C GLY A 298 6.32 12.06 -6.75
N ILE A 299 6.54 10.77 -6.64
CA ILE A 299 5.52 9.78 -6.25
C ILE A 299 5.21 9.92 -4.76
N PRO A 300 3.92 10.09 -4.37
CA PRO A 300 3.55 10.11 -2.96
C PRO A 300 3.82 8.74 -2.31
N THR A 301 4.47 8.75 -1.15
CA THR A 301 4.78 7.54 -0.40
C THR A 301 4.27 7.65 1.02
N PHE A 302 3.68 6.57 1.53
CA PHE A 302 3.02 6.53 2.82
C PHE A 302 3.52 5.34 3.63
N ASN A 303 4.28 5.65 4.69
CA ASN A 303 4.62 4.69 5.72
C ASN A 303 3.63 4.81 6.86
N VAL A 304 2.91 3.74 7.11
CA VAL A 304 2.08 3.63 8.29
C VAL A 304 2.97 3.42 9.52
N ASP A 305 2.61 4.03 10.65
CA ASP A 305 3.14 3.64 11.95
C ASP A 305 2.74 2.18 12.23
N ASN A 306 3.35 1.53 13.23
CA ASN A 306 2.88 0.21 13.62
C ASN A 306 1.39 0.28 13.96
N SER A 307 0.61 -0.65 13.45
CA SER A 307 -0.84 -0.62 13.66
C SER A 307 -1.28 -1.38 14.91
N SER A 308 -0.51 -2.37 15.37
CA SER A 308 -0.83 -3.11 16.61
C SER A 308 0.37 -3.83 17.24
N HIS A 309 1.56 -3.31 17.08
CA HIS A 309 2.73 -3.91 17.72
C HIS A 309 2.57 -3.91 19.25
N PHE A 310 2.65 -5.09 19.85
CA PHE A 310 2.32 -5.37 21.27
C PHE A 310 3.16 -4.57 22.28
N ALA A 311 4.33 -4.08 21.90
CA ALA A 311 5.20 -3.30 22.77
C ALA A 311 4.88 -1.79 22.76
N SER A 312 4.01 -1.32 21.88
CA SER A 312 3.66 0.09 21.76
C SER A 312 2.21 0.37 22.16
N LYS A 313 1.97 1.53 22.75
CA LYS A 313 0.62 2.09 22.95
C LYS A 313 0.26 3.15 21.91
N LEU A 314 1.27 3.77 21.31
CA LEU A 314 1.11 4.70 20.19
C LEU A 314 1.07 3.89 18.91
N GLN A 315 -0.06 3.91 18.23
CA GLN A 315 -0.28 3.14 17.02
C GLN A 315 -1.18 3.93 16.09
N ALA A 316 -1.08 3.65 14.79
CA ALA A 316 -1.87 4.34 13.80
C ALA A 316 -2.18 3.45 12.59
N PHE A 317 -3.15 3.87 11.80
CA PHE A 317 -3.36 3.41 10.44
C PHE A 317 -3.80 4.58 9.57
N PHE A 318 -3.65 4.42 8.25
CA PHE A 318 -4.15 5.38 7.28
C PHE A 318 -5.50 4.94 6.71
N TYR A 319 -6.35 5.92 6.50
CA TYR A 319 -7.59 5.81 5.75
C TYR A 319 -7.44 6.57 4.43
N PHE A 320 -7.62 5.86 3.33
CA PHE A 320 -7.52 6.37 1.98
C PHE A 320 -8.89 6.50 1.35
N GLU A 321 -9.15 7.65 0.72
CA GLU A 321 -10.26 7.84 -0.20
C GLU A 321 -9.70 8.12 -1.59
N ILE A 322 -10.13 7.37 -2.59
CA ILE A 322 -9.83 7.63 -3.99
C ILE A 322 -11.07 8.19 -4.67
N HIS A 323 -10.92 9.35 -5.26
CA HIS A 323 -11.89 10.02 -6.10
C HIS A 323 -11.39 10.06 -7.55
N ALA A 324 -12.24 10.49 -8.49
CA ALA A 324 -11.88 10.52 -9.91
C ALA A 324 -10.63 11.38 -10.21
N ASP A 325 -10.40 12.42 -9.42
CA ASP A 325 -9.38 13.45 -9.64
C ASP A 325 -8.37 13.61 -8.50
N LYS A 326 -8.52 12.85 -7.41
CA LYS A 326 -7.65 13.02 -6.23
C LYS A 326 -7.62 11.80 -5.33
N LEU A 327 -6.50 11.67 -4.63
CA LEU A 327 -6.30 10.80 -3.49
C LEU A 327 -6.35 11.64 -2.22
N LEU A 328 -7.17 11.26 -1.23
CA LEU A 328 -7.17 11.85 0.11
C LEU A 328 -6.73 10.81 1.12
N VAL A 329 -5.85 11.20 2.02
CA VAL A 329 -5.33 10.32 3.07
C VAL A 329 -5.49 10.99 4.42
N ARG A 330 -5.98 10.23 5.39
CA ARG A 330 -6.13 10.65 6.79
C ARG A 330 -5.55 9.60 7.72
N GLU A 331 -5.08 10.04 8.86
CA GLU A 331 -4.53 9.18 9.89
C GLU A 331 -5.51 9.04 11.05
N TYR A 332 -5.73 7.80 11.48
CA TYR A 332 -6.44 7.46 12.70
C TYR A 332 -5.45 6.85 13.68
N GLN A 333 -5.40 7.37 14.90
CA GLN A 333 -4.34 7.09 15.87
C GLN A 333 -4.92 6.71 17.23
N THR A 334 -4.13 5.97 18.01
CA THR A 334 -4.39 5.69 19.42
C THR A 334 -3.16 6.02 20.27
N SER A 335 -3.36 6.26 21.56
CA SER A 335 -2.32 6.38 22.58
C SER A 335 -2.47 5.38 23.74
N ASP A 336 -3.42 4.44 23.59
CA ASP A 336 -3.80 3.51 24.66
C ASP A 336 -4.02 2.08 24.16
N ALA A 337 -3.32 1.67 23.09
CA ALA A 337 -3.43 0.34 22.49
C ALA A 337 -4.86 0.01 22.00
N TRP A 338 -5.50 0.97 21.33
CA TRP A 338 -6.83 0.89 20.72
C TRP A 338 -7.99 0.72 21.71
N GLU A 339 -7.83 1.08 22.99
CA GLU A 339 -8.97 1.29 23.87
C GLU A 339 -9.84 2.44 23.37
N THR A 340 -9.18 3.52 22.94
CA THR A 340 -9.78 4.63 22.21
C THR A 340 -8.98 4.94 20.94
N GLY A 341 -9.59 5.67 20.00
CA GLY A 341 -8.93 6.14 18.81
C GLY A 341 -9.46 7.51 18.39
N PHE A 342 -8.65 8.25 17.65
CA PHE A 342 -8.99 9.59 17.19
C PHE A 342 -8.35 9.92 15.84
N TRP A 343 -9.00 10.79 15.06
CA TRP A 343 -8.45 11.35 13.85
C TRP A 343 -7.42 12.42 14.19
N THR A 344 -6.22 12.30 13.58
CA THR A 344 -5.25 13.39 13.64
C THR A 344 -5.65 14.53 12.70
N PRO A 345 -5.19 15.78 12.94
CA PRO A 345 -5.49 16.88 12.03
C PRO A 345 -4.71 16.82 10.70
N GLN A 346 -3.77 15.88 10.55
CA GLN A 346 -2.99 15.73 9.34
C GLN A 346 -3.82 15.10 8.23
N THR A 347 -3.78 15.75 7.07
CA THR A 347 -4.38 15.25 5.83
C THR A 347 -3.39 15.41 4.69
N TRP A 348 -3.41 14.47 3.76
CA TRP A 348 -2.58 14.52 2.54
C TRP A 348 -3.48 14.36 1.32
N SER A 349 -3.09 15.01 0.22
CA SER A 349 -3.74 14.87 -1.08
C SER A 349 -2.69 14.69 -2.18
N ALA A 350 -3.03 13.88 -3.18
CA ALA A 350 -2.22 13.67 -4.37
C ALA A 350 -3.12 13.53 -5.61
#